data_06ae80912f6d0d3a0bf7816e0b802e40
#
_entry.id   06ae80912f6d0d3a0bf7816e0b802e40
#
_cell.length_a   1.000
_cell.length_b   1.000
_cell.length_c   1.000
_cell.angle_alpha   90.00
_cell.angle_beta   90.00
_cell.angle_gamma   90.00
#
_symmetry.space_group_name_H-M   'P 1'
#
loop_
_entity.id
_entity.type
_entity.pdbx_description
1 polymer ?
#
loop_
_entity_poly.entity_id
_entity_poly.type
_entity_poly.pdbx_seq_one_letter_code
_entity_poly.pdbx_strand_id
1 'polypeptide(L)'
;MAEAKEHKAEAREPNPEFTRKVIDAGGKTVNLCFQCGTCTGSCPSGRQTAFRVRKVVRRAQLGFEEDILPSEDLWLCTTCYTCYERCPRGVEIVDVIMALRNMAVRKGHMAEAHRKVAELISKTGHLVSLRDEDKALRGKLGLHGVPPTVFSDPKALEEVKKIATLCGFDKLVLTGGK
;
A
#
# COMPACT_ATOMS: atom_id res chain seq x y z
N MET A 1 32.88 12.53 -5.64
CA MET A 1 32.76 11.98 -4.29
C MET A 1 31.52 12.59 -3.68
N ALA A 2 30.45 11.79 -3.51
CA ALA A 2 29.21 12.27 -2.93
C ALA A 2 29.36 12.30 -1.40
N GLU A 3 29.20 13.47 -0.80
CA GLU A 3 29.20 13.64 0.65
C GLU A 3 28.04 12.85 1.27
N ALA A 4 28.38 11.84 2.06
CA ALA A 4 27.44 11.13 2.90
C ALA A 4 26.89 12.11 3.94
N LYS A 5 25.65 12.54 3.81
CA LYS A 5 24.95 13.29 4.86
C LYS A 5 24.87 12.38 6.10
N GLU A 6 25.62 12.71 7.14
CA GLU A 6 25.45 12.11 8.46
C GLU A 6 24.03 12.38 8.96
N HIS A 7 23.18 11.37 8.87
CA HIS A 7 21.91 11.38 9.59
C HIS A 7 22.22 11.20 11.08
N LYS A 8 22.21 12.29 11.85
CA LYS A 8 22.11 12.20 13.31
C LYS A 8 20.87 11.38 13.64
N ALA A 9 21.10 10.18 14.16
CA ALA A 9 20.02 9.35 14.69
C ALA A 9 19.54 9.99 15.99
N GLU A 10 18.50 10.81 15.92
CA GLU A 10 17.76 11.20 17.11
C GLU A 10 17.17 9.95 17.75
N ALA A 11 17.41 9.78 19.05
CA ALA A 11 16.84 8.67 19.82
C ALA A 11 15.31 8.79 19.76
N ARG A 12 14.65 7.83 19.06
CA ARG A 12 13.20 7.81 18.93
C ARG A 12 12.61 6.95 20.04
N GLU A 13 11.64 7.50 20.73
CA GLU A 13 10.95 6.78 21.79
C GLU A 13 9.87 5.87 21.22
N PRO A 14 9.76 4.61 21.70
CA PRO A 14 8.69 3.71 21.35
C PRO A 14 7.32 4.27 21.76
N ASN A 15 6.33 4.18 20.86
CA ASN A 15 4.95 4.60 21.12
C ASN A 15 3.99 3.40 21.13
N PRO A 16 3.68 2.83 22.31
CA PRO A 16 2.77 1.69 22.41
C PRO A 16 1.35 1.99 21.93
N GLU A 17 0.92 3.25 22.00
CA GLU A 17 -0.40 3.67 21.50
C GLU A 17 -0.52 3.49 20.00
N PHE A 18 0.54 3.83 19.25
CA PHE A 18 0.55 3.59 17.81
C PHE A 18 0.49 2.10 17.49
N THR A 19 1.23 1.26 18.20
CA THR A 19 1.14 -0.21 18.02
C THR A 19 -0.29 -0.70 18.25
N ARG A 20 -0.99 -0.16 19.25
CA ARG A 20 -2.40 -0.49 19.49
C ARG A 20 -3.29 -0.07 18.33
N LYS A 21 -3.09 1.15 17.79
CA LYS A 21 -3.80 1.62 16.57
C LYS A 21 -3.57 0.69 15.38
N VAL A 22 -2.36 0.16 15.22
CA VAL A 22 -2.06 -0.82 14.14
C VAL A 22 -2.85 -2.12 14.36
N ILE A 23 -2.94 -2.61 15.59
CA ILE A 23 -3.71 -3.81 15.96
C ILE A 23 -5.21 -3.60 15.65
N ASP A 24 -5.75 -2.47 16.06
CA ASP A 24 -7.16 -2.12 15.86
C ASP A 24 -7.50 -1.90 14.38
N ALA A 25 -6.54 -1.43 13.59
CA ALA A 25 -6.67 -1.26 12.15
C ALA A 25 -6.54 -2.57 11.33
N GLY A 26 -6.35 -3.72 11.98
CA GLY A 26 -6.27 -5.03 11.33
C GLY A 26 -4.94 -5.75 11.48
N GLY A 27 -3.89 -5.10 12.00
CA GLY A 27 -2.58 -5.71 12.25
C GLY A 27 -2.51 -6.58 13.51
N LYS A 28 -3.55 -7.36 13.79
CA LYS A 28 -3.80 -8.06 15.06
C LYS A 28 -2.64 -8.91 15.58
N THR A 29 -1.89 -9.51 14.68
CA THR A 29 -0.85 -10.49 15.00
C THR A 29 0.56 -9.88 15.06
N VAL A 30 0.70 -8.54 14.94
CA VAL A 30 2.00 -7.85 14.89
C VAL A 30 2.91 -8.20 16.06
N ASN A 31 2.34 -8.33 17.27
CA ASN A 31 3.08 -8.63 18.51
C ASN A 31 3.58 -10.08 18.61
N LEU A 32 3.10 -11.00 17.76
CA LEU A 32 3.59 -12.38 17.73
C LEU A 32 4.99 -12.48 17.07
N CYS A 33 5.44 -11.43 16.39
CA CYS A 33 6.70 -11.46 15.66
C CYS A 33 7.92 -11.42 16.60
N PHE A 34 8.73 -12.48 16.57
CA PHE A 34 10.00 -12.57 17.30
C PHE A 34 11.23 -12.25 16.44
N GLN A 35 11.04 -11.63 15.27
CA GLN A 35 12.10 -11.06 14.46
C GLN A 35 13.10 -12.08 13.83
N CYS A 36 12.68 -13.30 13.52
CA CYS A 36 13.53 -14.36 12.94
C CYS A 36 14.08 -14.02 11.53
N GLY A 37 13.41 -13.14 10.78
CA GLY A 37 13.88 -12.72 9.46
C GLY A 37 13.42 -13.59 8.28
N THR A 38 12.73 -14.71 8.49
CA THR A 38 12.22 -15.60 7.42
C THR A 38 11.43 -14.85 6.35
N CYS A 39 10.56 -13.93 6.76
CA CYS A 39 9.76 -13.09 5.86
C CYS A 39 10.63 -12.21 4.95
N THR A 40 11.72 -11.64 5.48
CA THR A 40 12.64 -10.80 4.69
C THR A 40 13.46 -11.63 3.72
N GLY A 41 13.97 -12.78 4.14
CA GLY A 41 14.74 -13.70 3.28
C GLY A 41 13.90 -14.31 2.16
N SER A 42 12.58 -14.42 2.35
CA SER A 42 11.64 -15.00 1.36
C SER A 42 11.03 -13.96 0.43
N CYS A 43 11.16 -12.66 0.72
CA CYS A 43 10.44 -11.60 0.02
C CYS A 43 10.97 -11.41 -1.42
N PRO A 44 10.13 -11.60 -2.47
CA PRO A 44 10.56 -11.38 -3.84
C PRO A 44 10.89 -9.89 -4.10
N SER A 45 10.10 -8.97 -3.57
CA SER A 45 10.39 -7.53 -3.67
C SER A 45 11.70 -7.17 -2.96
N GLY A 46 11.96 -7.75 -1.78
CA GLY A 46 13.20 -7.50 -1.04
C GLY A 46 14.48 -8.01 -1.70
N ARG A 47 14.36 -8.88 -2.71
CA ARG A 47 15.49 -9.33 -3.55
C ARG A 47 15.87 -8.28 -4.61
N GLN A 48 14.92 -7.50 -5.05
CA GLN A 48 15.09 -6.50 -6.11
C GLN A 48 15.19 -5.06 -5.60
N THR A 49 14.82 -4.83 -4.32
CA THR A 49 14.74 -3.49 -3.72
C THR A 49 15.37 -3.47 -2.32
N ALA A 50 15.44 -2.29 -1.73
CA ALA A 50 15.84 -2.10 -0.33
C ALA A 50 14.77 -2.53 0.69
N PHE A 51 13.62 -3.05 0.24
CA PHE A 51 12.51 -3.45 1.11
C PHE A 51 12.91 -4.57 2.09
N ARG A 52 12.66 -4.34 3.36
CA ARG A 52 12.95 -5.32 4.43
C ARG A 52 11.72 -5.51 5.32
N VAL A 53 10.95 -6.55 5.04
CA VAL A 53 9.68 -6.88 5.71
C VAL A 53 9.83 -6.87 7.24
N ARG A 54 10.86 -7.54 7.76
CA ARG A 54 11.14 -7.59 9.21
C ARG A 54 11.29 -6.20 9.82
N LYS A 55 11.95 -5.27 9.10
CA LYS A 55 12.14 -3.89 9.57
C LYS A 55 10.82 -3.14 9.69
N VAL A 56 9.92 -3.33 8.73
CA VAL A 56 8.56 -2.75 8.76
C VAL A 56 7.79 -3.27 9.97
N VAL A 57 7.74 -4.59 10.16
CA VAL A 57 7.05 -5.20 11.32
C VAL A 57 7.66 -4.75 12.64
N ARG A 58 8.99 -4.64 12.74
CA ARG A 58 9.66 -4.17 13.96
C ARG A 58 9.33 -2.74 14.31
N ARG A 59 9.30 -1.85 13.31
CA ARG A 59 8.88 -0.45 13.52
C ARG A 59 7.44 -0.35 14.00
N ALA A 60 6.54 -1.18 13.46
CA ALA A 60 5.15 -1.24 13.90
C ALA A 60 5.03 -1.74 15.36
N GLN A 61 5.81 -2.77 15.74
CA GLN A 61 5.87 -3.28 17.11
C GLN A 61 6.37 -2.26 18.14
N LEU A 62 7.33 -1.43 17.74
CA LEU A 62 7.92 -0.40 18.61
C LEU A 62 7.14 0.91 18.56
N GLY A 63 6.16 1.02 17.68
CA GLY A 63 5.34 2.22 17.57
C GLY A 63 6.06 3.41 16.93
N PHE A 64 7.03 3.20 16.05
CA PHE A 64 7.74 4.26 15.34
C PHE A 64 6.91 4.82 14.19
N GLU A 65 5.85 5.54 14.53
CA GLU A 65 4.85 6.08 13.61
C GLU A 65 5.48 7.02 12.57
N GLU A 66 6.29 7.97 13.02
CA GLU A 66 6.91 9.00 12.18
C GLU A 66 7.98 8.42 11.23
N ASP A 67 8.44 7.19 11.50
CA ASP A 67 9.37 6.49 10.64
C ASP A 67 8.69 5.64 9.59
N ILE A 68 7.54 5.07 9.94
CA ILE A 68 6.92 4.04 9.13
C ILE A 68 5.87 4.59 8.19
N LEU A 69 5.03 5.53 8.63
CA LEU A 69 3.94 6.03 7.81
C LEU A 69 4.41 6.85 6.59
N PRO A 70 5.45 7.71 6.69
CA PRO A 70 5.99 8.42 5.54
C PRO A 70 6.90 7.56 4.66
N SER A 71 7.26 6.34 5.12
CA SER A 71 8.25 5.51 4.45
C SER A 71 7.75 4.95 3.11
N GLU A 72 8.55 5.11 2.07
CA GLU A 72 8.33 4.47 0.78
C GLU A 72 8.39 2.94 0.87
N ASP A 73 9.05 2.39 1.90
CA ASP A 73 9.14 0.94 2.15
C ASP A 73 7.76 0.27 2.14
N LEU A 74 6.72 0.94 2.67
CA LEU A 74 5.36 0.39 2.70
C LEU A 74 4.83 0.06 1.30
N TRP A 75 5.21 0.86 0.30
CA TRP A 75 4.68 0.77 -1.07
C TRP A 75 5.43 -0.23 -1.93
N LEU A 76 6.59 -0.72 -1.47
CA LEU A 76 7.36 -1.76 -2.15
C LEU A 76 6.80 -3.17 -1.93
N CYS A 77 5.86 -3.35 -1.01
CA CYS A 77 5.19 -4.63 -0.82
C CYS A 77 4.22 -4.94 -1.96
N THR A 78 4.41 -6.08 -2.63
CA THR A 78 3.55 -6.55 -3.74
C THR A 78 2.37 -7.40 -3.28
N THR A 79 2.12 -7.51 -1.97
CA THR A 79 1.03 -8.32 -1.39
C THR A 79 0.98 -9.77 -1.90
N CYS A 80 2.13 -10.39 -2.12
CA CYS A 80 2.25 -11.74 -2.64
C CYS A 80 2.04 -12.86 -1.62
N TYR A 81 1.82 -12.54 -0.34
CA TYR A 81 1.58 -13.44 0.79
C TYR A 81 2.72 -14.42 1.14
N THR A 82 3.84 -14.47 0.42
CA THR A 82 4.96 -15.38 0.71
C THR A 82 5.47 -15.26 2.16
N CYS A 83 5.50 -14.06 2.71
CA CYS A 83 5.92 -13.82 4.09
C CYS A 83 4.90 -14.33 5.11
N TYR A 84 3.63 -14.32 4.79
CA TYR A 84 2.53 -14.87 5.60
C TYR A 84 2.67 -16.39 5.70
N GLU A 85 2.71 -17.08 4.56
CA GLU A 85 2.78 -18.54 4.48
C GLU A 85 4.03 -19.13 5.17
N ARG A 86 5.14 -18.38 5.16
CA ARG A 86 6.40 -18.83 5.74
C ARG A 86 6.65 -18.38 7.17
N CYS A 87 5.69 -17.69 7.79
CA CYS A 87 5.89 -17.20 9.14
C CYS A 87 5.74 -18.30 10.20
N PRO A 88 6.81 -18.67 10.96
CA PRO A 88 6.71 -19.74 11.96
C PRO A 88 5.84 -19.36 13.17
N ARG A 89 5.44 -18.10 13.28
CA ARG A 89 4.58 -17.60 14.35
C ARG A 89 3.17 -17.23 13.89
N GLY A 90 2.83 -17.50 12.62
CA GLY A 90 1.52 -17.14 12.08
C GLY A 90 1.24 -15.63 12.07
N VAL A 91 2.29 -14.80 11.92
CA VAL A 91 2.07 -13.34 11.80
C VAL A 91 1.46 -13.03 10.45
N GLU A 92 0.31 -12.39 10.45
CA GLU A 92 -0.42 -11.91 9.26
C GLU A 92 0.24 -10.63 8.71
N ILE A 93 1.46 -10.79 8.19
CA ILE A 93 2.35 -9.67 7.85
C ILE A 93 1.73 -8.76 6.79
N VAL A 94 1.01 -9.32 5.83
CA VAL A 94 0.36 -8.54 4.77
C VAL A 94 -0.71 -7.64 5.37
N ASP A 95 -1.48 -8.13 6.34
CA ASP A 95 -2.53 -7.36 7.00
C ASP A 95 -1.94 -6.23 7.85
N VAL A 96 -0.82 -6.49 8.53
CA VAL A 96 -0.05 -5.43 9.19
C VAL A 96 0.37 -4.33 8.20
N ILE A 97 0.89 -4.72 7.03
CA ILE A 97 1.32 -3.75 6.00
C ILE A 97 0.10 -2.99 5.43
N MET A 98 -1.02 -3.66 5.19
CA MET A 98 -2.24 -3.02 4.70
C MET A 98 -2.82 -2.04 5.72
N ALA A 99 -2.84 -2.41 7.00
CA ALA A 99 -3.22 -1.50 8.08
C ALA A 99 -2.34 -0.23 8.08
N LEU A 100 -1.04 -0.40 8.02
CA LEU A 100 -0.08 0.72 7.94
C LEU A 100 -0.27 1.59 6.70
N ARG A 101 -0.50 1.00 5.52
CA ARG A 101 -0.80 1.75 4.28
C ARG A 101 -2.06 2.59 4.43
N ASN A 102 -3.13 2.00 4.98
CA ASN A 102 -4.37 2.72 5.22
C ASN A 102 -4.19 3.90 6.18
N MET A 103 -3.39 3.72 7.24
CA MET A 103 -3.04 4.79 8.17
C MET A 103 -2.18 5.86 7.49
N ALA A 104 -1.18 5.46 6.69
CA ALA A 104 -0.33 6.36 5.93
C ALA A 104 -1.13 7.25 4.97
N VAL A 105 -2.06 6.66 4.21
CA VAL A 105 -2.94 7.40 3.29
C VAL A 105 -3.78 8.43 4.03
N ARG A 106 -4.37 8.07 5.18
CA ARG A 106 -5.16 8.99 6.01
C ARG A 106 -4.34 10.16 6.54
N LYS A 107 -3.02 10.00 6.69
CA LYS A 107 -2.08 11.06 7.06
C LYS A 107 -1.47 11.80 5.86
N GLY A 108 -1.93 11.50 4.65
CA GLY A 108 -1.45 12.16 3.43
C GLY A 108 -0.19 11.52 2.80
N HIS A 109 0.27 10.39 3.31
CA HIS A 109 1.44 9.68 2.81
C HIS A 109 1.02 8.57 1.84
N MET A 110 0.74 8.92 0.59
CA MET A 110 0.44 7.97 -0.48
C MET A 110 1.52 8.06 -1.56
N ALA A 111 2.06 6.91 -1.99
CA ALA A 111 2.99 6.90 -3.12
C ALA A 111 2.31 7.38 -4.40
N GLU A 112 3.02 8.19 -5.18
CA GLU A 112 2.51 8.85 -6.39
C GLU A 112 1.91 7.87 -7.40
N ALA A 113 2.55 6.71 -7.60
CA ALA A 113 2.03 5.68 -8.49
C ALA A 113 0.66 5.15 -8.03
N HIS A 114 0.48 4.94 -6.72
CA HIS A 114 -0.78 4.47 -6.15
C HIS A 114 -1.87 5.55 -6.24
N ARG A 115 -1.51 6.82 -6.08
CA ARG A 115 -2.43 7.93 -6.26
C ARG A 115 -2.97 8.00 -7.67
N LYS A 116 -2.09 7.92 -8.69
CA LYS A 116 -2.51 7.91 -10.10
C LYS A 116 -3.50 6.79 -10.40
N VAL A 117 -3.28 5.60 -9.85
CA VAL A 117 -4.20 4.48 -9.98
C VAL A 117 -5.53 4.77 -9.28
N ALA A 118 -5.50 5.31 -8.06
CA ALA A 118 -6.71 5.67 -7.32
C ALA A 118 -7.53 6.77 -8.02
N GLU A 119 -6.87 7.78 -8.60
CA GLU A 119 -7.50 8.80 -9.45
C GLU A 119 -8.14 8.20 -10.70
N LEU A 120 -7.47 7.25 -11.35
CA LEU A 120 -8.01 6.56 -12.52
C LEU A 120 -9.27 5.78 -12.16
N ILE A 121 -9.26 5.05 -11.05
CA ILE A 121 -10.45 4.34 -10.53
C ILE A 121 -11.58 5.32 -10.26
N SER A 122 -11.31 6.43 -9.57
CA SER A 122 -12.33 7.44 -9.25
C SER A 122 -12.97 8.06 -10.50
N LYS A 123 -12.18 8.22 -11.58
CA LYS A 123 -12.67 8.81 -12.84
C LYS A 123 -13.39 7.80 -13.73
N THR A 124 -12.89 6.59 -13.82
CA THR A 124 -13.32 5.61 -14.84
C THR A 124 -13.92 4.33 -14.27
N GLY A 125 -13.84 4.10 -12.95
CA GLY A 125 -14.19 2.83 -12.33
C GLY A 125 -13.29 1.67 -12.76
N HIS A 126 -12.13 1.95 -13.36
CA HIS A 126 -11.27 0.98 -13.99
C HIS A 126 -9.78 1.24 -13.65
N LEU A 127 -9.02 0.17 -13.42
CA LEU A 127 -7.61 0.24 -13.00
C LEU A 127 -6.62 0.43 -14.15
N VAL A 128 -7.01 0.01 -15.35
CA VAL A 128 -6.12 0.00 -16.52
C VAL A 128 -6.38 1.21 -17.38
N SER A 129 -5.32 1.78 -17.92
CA SER A 129 -5.43 2.88 -18.88
C SER A 129 -6.27 2.46 -20.10
N LEU A 130 -7.05 3.41 -20.61
CA LEU A 130 -7.88 3.26 -21.81
C LEU A 130 -7.40 4.20 -22.92
N ARG A 131 -6.09 4.37 -23.05
CA ARG A 131 -5.47 5.16 -24.12
C ARG A 131 -5.76 4.51 -25.48
N ASP A 132 -5.65 5.27 -26.53
CA ASP A 132 -5.95 4.77 -27.88
C ASP A 132 -5.00 3.65 -28.33
N GLU A 133 -3.75 3.66 -27.85
CA GLU A 133 -2.79 2.56 -28.03
C GLU A 133 -3.29 1.26 -27.39
N ASP A 134 -3.84 1.34 -26.17
CA ASP A 134 -4.38 0.19 -25.45
C ASP A 134 -5.62 -0.37 -26.14
N LYS A 135 -6.49 0.51 -26.67
CA LYS A 135 -7.66 0.12 -27.47
C LYS A 135 -7.24 -0.55 -28.79
N ALA A 136 -6.24 0.00 -29.47
CA ALA A 136 -5.70 -0.59 -30.70
C ALA A 136 -5.09 -1.97 -30.46
N LEU A 137 -4.33 -2.13 -29.36
CA LEU A 137 -3.79 -3.44 -28.98
C LEU A 137 -4.89 -4.46 -28.67
N ARG A 138 -5.93 -4.05 -27.94
CA ARG A 138 -7.11 -4.88 -27.68
C ARG A 138 -7.78 -5.33 -28.98
N GLY A 139 -7.95 -4.42 -29.95
CA GLY A 139 -8.51 -4.74 -31.26
C GLY A 139 -7.69 -5.77 -32.03
N LYS A 140 -6.34 -5.68 -31.99
CA LYS A 140 -5.43 -6.68 -32.58
C LYS A 140 -5.58 -8.07 -31.98
N LEU A 141 -6.03 -8.15 -30.71
CA LEU A 141 -6.28 -9.40 -29.99
C LEU A 141 -7.73 -9.89 -30.13
N GLY A 142 -8.55 -9.28 -30.99
CA GLY A 142 -9.95 -9.63 -31.17
C GLY A 142 -10.85 -9.23 -29.97
N LEU A 143 -10.38 -8.32 -29.12
CA LEU A 143 -11.13 -7.83 -27.97
C LEU A 143 -11.81 -6.49 -28.29
N HIS A 144 -12.93 -6.20 -27.63
CA HIS A 144 -13.54 -4.88 -27.71
C HIS A 144 -12.56 -3.80 -27.24
N GLY A 145 -12.51 -2.66 -27.91
CA GLY A 145 -11.61 -1.55 -27.57
C GLY A 145 -11.80 -1.04 -26.14
N VAL A 146 -13.04 -0.99 -25.68
CA VAL A 146 -13.41 -0.71 -24.29
C VAL A 146 -13.76 -2.03 -23.60
N PRO A 147 -13.16 -2.35 -22.44
CA PRO A 147 -13.51 -3.57 -21.70
C PRO A 147 -14.95 -3.46 -21.16
N PRO A 148 -15.71 -4.58 -21.04
CA PRO A 148 -17.06 -4.60 -20.51
C PRO A 148 -17.04 -4.45 -18.96
N THR A 149 -16.69 -3.25 -18.50
CA THR A 149 -16.63 -2.88 -17.09
C THR A 149 -17.58 -1.70 -16.83
N VAL A 150 -17.63 -1.21 -15.60
CA VAL A 150 -18.45 -0.04 -15.24
C VAL A 150 -18.19 1.19 -16.11
N PHE A 151 -17.03 1.28 -16.74
CA PHE A 151 -16.73 2.37 -17.68
C PHE A 151 -17.60 2.36 -18.95
N SER A 152 -18.06 1.19 -19.37
CA SER A 152 -18.96 1.04 -20.52
C SER A 152 -20.43 1.31 -20.21
N ASP A 153 -20.79 1.41 -18.93
CA ASP A 153 -22.14 1.72 -18.46
C ASP A 153 -22.13 3.01 -17.61
N PRO A 154 -22.63 4.14 -18.16
CA PRO A 154 -22.64 5.42 -17.44
C PRO A 154 -23.36 5.37 -16.10
N LYS A 155 -24.46 4.60 -16.02
CA LYS A 155 -25.25 4.47 -14.79
C LYS A 155 -24.50 3.72 -13.71
N ALA A 156 -23.87 2.60 -14.04
CA ALA A 156 -23.03 1.85 -13.13
C ALA A 156 -21.80 2.67 -12.67
N LEU A 157 -21.23 3.49 -13.56
CA LEU A 157 -20.13 4.38 -13.21
C LEU A 157 -20.56 5.45 -12.19
N GLU A 158 -21.75 6.02 -12.33
CA GLU A 158 -22.27 6.98 -11.35
C GLU A 158 -22.51 6.32 -9.99
N GLU A 159 -23.00 5.08 -9.96
CA GLU A 159 -23.17 4.31 -8.73
C GLU A 159 -21.82 4.08 -8.01
N VAL A 160 -20.78 3.69 -8.75
CA VAL A 160 -19.43 3.50 -8.21
C VAL A 160 -18.88 4.83 -7.65
N LYS A 161 -19.03 5.94 -8.35
CA LYS A 161 -18.64 7.27 -7.88
C LYS A 161 -19.37 7.66 -6.60
N LYS A 162 -20.66 7.40 -6.54
CA LYS A 162 -21.48 7.67 -5.34
C LYS A 162 -21.00 6.85 -4.14
N ILE A 163 -20.66 5.57 -4.34
CA ILE A 163 -20.09 4.72 -3.29
C ILE A 163 -18.74 5.29 -2.83
N ALA A 164 -17.85 5.67 -3.77
CA ALA A 164 -16.56 6.26 -3.45
C ALA A 164 -16.68 7.54 -2.60
N THR A 165 -17.65 8.40 -2.92
CA THR A 165 -17.94 9.62 -2.13
C THR A 165 -18.48 9.28 -0.74
N LEU A 166 -19.42 8.33 -0.64
CA LEU A 166 -20.00 7.90 0.65
C LEU A 166 -18.95 7.29 1.58
N CYS A 167 -17.97 6.54 1.02
CA CYS A 167 -16.85 5.98 1.77
C CYS A 167 -15.72 6.99 2.04
N GLY A 168 -15.79 8.20 1.48
CA GLY A 168 -14.74 9.22 1.59
C GLY A 168 -13.47 8.88 0.81
N PHE A 169 -13.53 7.93 -0.12
CA PHE A 169 -12.37 7.52 -0.94
C PHE A 169 -11.86 8.66 -1.83
N ASP A 170 -12.76 9.42 -2.42
CA ASP A 170 -12.47 10.60 -3.23
C ASP A 170 -11.64 11.64 -2.45
N LYS A 171 -12.00 11.89 -1.19
CA LYS A 171 -11.25 12.81 -0.30
C LYS A 171 -9.84 12.31 -0.05
N LEU A 172 -9.66 11.01 0.22
CA LEU A 172 -8.35 10.42 0.45
C LEU A 172 -7.43 10.52 -0.78
N VAL A 173 -7.98 10.38 -1.97
CA VAL A 173 -7.23 10.52 -3.23
C VAL A 173 -6.80 11.96 -3.47
N LEU A 174 -7.67 12.93 -3.19
CA LEU A 174 -7.40 14.35 -3.41
C LEU A 174 -6.47 14.95 -2.33
N THR A 175 -6.56 14.50 -1.08
CA THR A 175 -5.77 15.04 0.05
C THR A 175 -4.40 14.39 0.20
N GLY A 176 -4.16 13.26 -0.42
CA GLY A 176 -2.91 12.49 -0.33
C GLY A 176 -1.71 13.11 -1.03
N GLY A 177 -1.59 14.43 -1.03
CA GLY A 177 -0.52 15.13 -1.72
C GLY A 177 -0.24 16.53 -1.18
N LYS A 178 0.07 16.65 0.10
CA LYS A 178 0.83 17.82 0.62
C LYS A 178 2.04 17.33 1.36
#